data_cbe8b2372b02ec57094bbd0b039b20d6
#
_entry.id   cbe8b2372b02ec57094bbd0b039b20d6
#
_cell.length_a   1.000
_cell.length_b   1.000
_cell.length_c   1.000
_cell.angle_alpha   90.00
_cell.angle_beta   90.00
_cell.angle_gamma   90.00
#
_symmetry.space_group_name_H-M   'P 1'
#
loop_
_entity.id
_entity.type
_entity.pdbx_description
1 polymer ?
#
loop_
_entity_poly.entity_id
_entity_poly.type
_entity_poly.pdbx_seq_one_letter_code
_entity_poly.pdbx_strand_id
1 'polypeptide(L)'
;MDGTIARFHDENLYLERMFEKGFFIDLKPFENAVYAIEQLVNDSTAEIFILSATVNSCSLDEKQKWLDRYLPNIDKEHRIFTSLNVPKSEAIGHRLTDKDILIDDYNKNLLEWQKAGGMSVKAKNNINHKGLHGELWKGEIIDVVNGDVYSDICKLANENYYYAYISQNDVEKLKNSGICYHLQMSGDRIIAKVSIAYKPILDNIVNSNRSIKCDTGSTPKM
;
A
#
# COMPACT_ATOMS: atom_id res chain seq x y z
N MET A 1 12.77 -1.78 2.05
CA MET A 1 13.53 -2.29 0.89
C MET A 1 14.18 -3.62 1.24
N ASP A 2 15.15 -3.61 2.15
CA ASP A 2 15.92 -4.79 2.56
C ASP A 2 15.00 -5.85 3.18
N GLY A 3 15.10 -7.10 2.77
CA GLY A 3 14.24 -8.18 3.23
C GLY A 3 12.78 -8.14 2.75
N THR A 4 12.37 -7.07 2.06
CA THR A 4 11.00 -6.88 1.53
C THR A 4 10.95 -6.95 0.01
N ILE A 5 11.82 -6.20 -0.68
CA ILE A 5 11.95 -6.20 -2.15
C ILE A 5 13.34 -6.64 -2.61
N ALA A 6 14.35 -6.51 -1.77
CA ALA A 6 15.71 -6.98 -2.00
C ALA A 6 16.05 -8.13 -1.04
N ARG A 7 16.72 -9.18 -1.55
CA ARG A 7 17.05 -10.43 -0.84
C ARG A 7 18.22 -10.22 0.14
N PHE A 8 18.05 -9.30 1.06
CA PHE A 8 19.08 -8.92 2.03
C PHE A 8 19.52 -10.10 2.91
N HIS A 9 18.57 -10.90 3.40
CA HIS A 9 18.82 -12.00 4.32
C HIS A 9 19.30 -13.30 3.63
N ASP A 10 19.30 -13.33 2.31
CA ASP A 10 19.84 -14.47 1.55
C ASP A 10 21.38 -14.41 1.45
N GLU A 11 21.96 -13.26 1.78
CA GLU A 11 23.40 -13.07 1.78
C GLU A 11 24.05 -13.59 3.07
N ASN A 12 25.17 -14.28 2.94
CA ASN A 12 25.96 -14.69 4.09
C ASN A 12 26.54 -13.46 4.79
N LEU A 13 26.56 -13.48 6.13
CA LEU A 13 27.12 -12.40 6.97
C LEU A 13 26.52 -11.02 6.62
N TYR A 14 25.24 -10.98 6.30
CA TYR A 14 24.58 -9.75 5.83
C TYR A 14 24.66 -8.59 6.84
N LEU A 15 24.67 -8.87 8.14
CA LEU A 15 24.79 -7.84 9.19
C LEU A 15 26.19 -7.20 9.23
N GLU A 16 27.22 -7.96 8.93
CA GLU A 16 28.59 -7.49 8.84
C GLU A 16 28.84 -6.81 7.51
N ARG A 17 28.42 -7.45 6.42
CA ARG A 17 28.64 -7.00 5.07
C ARG A 17 27.83 -5.78 4.63
N MET A 18 26.74 -5.46 5.34
CA MET A 18 25.92 -4.28 5.04
C MET A 18 26.68 -2.94 5.14
N PHE A 19 27.88 -2.94 5.71
CA PHE A 19 28.77 -1.78 5.77
C PHE A 19 29.80 -1.75 4.62
N GLU A 20 29.90 -2.83 3.85
CA GLU A 20 30.82 -2.96 2.71
C GLU A 20 30.27 -2.22 1.50
N LYS A 21 31.19 -1.63 0.72
CA LYS A 21 30.85 -1.05 -0.58
C LYS A 21 30.51 -2.16 -1.57
N GLY A 22 29.42 -1.97 -2.33
CA GLY A 22 28.94 -2.94 -3.32
C GLY A 22 27.84 -3.86 -2.79
N PHE A 23 27.66 -3.96 -1.48
CA PHE A 23 26.73 -4.90 -0.88
C PHE A 23 25.28 -4.70 -1.33
N PHE A 24 24.73 -3.48 -1.21
CA PHE A 24 23.33 -3.23 -1.53
C PHE A 24 23.04 -3.22 -3.03
N ILE A 25 23.98 -2.79 -3.85
CA ILE A 25 23.76 -2.72 -5.31
C ILE A 25 23.72 -4.10 -5.95
N ASP A 26 24.33 -5.10 -5.32
CA ASP A 26 24.44 -6.47 -5.84
C ASP A 26 23.32 -7.38 -5.31
N LEU A 27 22.49 -6.93 -4.37
CA LEU A 27 21.35 -7.70 -3.86
C LEU A 27 20.40 -8.08 -5.00
N LYS A 28 20.00 -9.35 -5.02
CA LYS A 28 18.96 -9.82 -5.94
C LYS A 28 17.59 -9.33 -5.50
N PRO A 29 16.67 -9.07 -6.43
CA PRO A 29 15.29 -8.73 -6.09
C PRO A 29 14.49 -9.95 -5.61
N PHE A 30 13.45 -9.72 -4.82
CA PHE A 30 12.29 -10.60 -4.78
C PHE A 30 11.43 -10.27 -5.99
N GLU A 31 11.50 -11.09 -7.03
CA GLU A 31 10.89 -10.79 -8.34
C GLU A 31 9.38 -10.56 -8.24
N ASN A 32 8.68 -11.35 -7.42
CA ASN A 32 7.23 -11.18 -7.20
C ASN A 32 6.89 -9.83 -6.57
N ALA A 33 7.74 -9.34 -5.65
CA ALA A 33 7.53 -8.05 -5.00
C ALA A 33 7.82 -6.87 -5.94
N VAL A 34 8.88 -6.96 -6.73
CA VAL A 34 9.22 -5.96 -7.76
C VAL A 34 8.12 -5.89 -8.82
N TYR A 35 7.69 -7.05 -9.34
CA TYR A 35 6.58 -7.12 -10.29
C TYR A 35 5.29 -6.50 -9.72
N ALA A 36 4.95 -6.81 -8.47
CA ALA A 36 3.77 -6.25 -7.82
C ALA A 36 3.82 -4.72 -7.73
N ILE A 37 4.97 -4.16 -7.38
CA ILE A 37 5.16 -2.70 -7.32
C ILE A 37 5.00 -2.07 -8.70
N GLU A 38 5.58 -2.65 -9.75
CA GLU A 38 5.41 -2.17 -11.12
C GLU A 38 3.94 -2.14 -11.55
N GLN A 39 3.17 -3.18 -11.22
CA GLN A 39 1.74 -3.22 -11.52
C GLN A 39 0.97 -2.16 -10.73
N LEU A 40 1.23 -2.00 -9.43
CA LEU A 40 0.56 -1.03 -8.57
C LEU A 40 0.83 0.42 -8.99
N VAL A 41 2.04 0.72 -9.46
CA VAL A 41 2.39 2.04 -10.03
C VAL A 41 1.60 2.29 -11.31
N ASN A 42 1.45 1.28 -12.16
CA ASN A 42 0.74 1.40 -13.44
C ASN A 42 -0.77 1.53 -13.27
N ASP A 43 -1.37 0.88 -12.29
CA ASP A 43 -2.82 0.89 -12.09
C ASP A 43 -3.34 2.10 -11.30
N SER A 44 -2.44 2.91 -10.75
CA SER A 44 -2.74 4.15 -10.03
C SER A 44 -3.73 3.99 -8.86
N THR A 45 -3.90 2.78 -8.33
CA THR A 45 -4.82 2.54 -7.20
C THR A 45 -4.24 2.96 -5.86
N ALA A 46 -2.91 3.07 -5.77
CA ALA A 46 -2.20 3.50 -4.58
C ALA A 46 -0.99 4.36 -4.97
N GLU A 47 -0.63 5.29 -4.10
CA GLU A 47 0.64 6.00 -4.16
C GLU A 47 1.71 5.14 -3.48
N ILE A 48 2.77 4.81 -4.21
CA ILE A 48 3.79 3.87 -3.77
C ILE A 48 5.05 4.61 -3.34
N PHE A 49 5.47 4.38 -2.10
CA PHE A 49 6.71 4.89 -1.54
C PHE A 49 7.68 3.75 -1.21
N ILE A 50 8.96 3.97 -1.47
CA ILE A 50 10.03 3.12 -0.96
C ILE A 50 10.63 3.79 0.27
N LEU A 51 10.40 3.20 1.42
CA LEU A 51 10.90 3.72 2.71
C LEU A 51 11.96 2.76 3.28
N SER A 52 13.21 3.20 3.31
CA SER A 52 14.35 2.36 3.69
C SER A 52 15.33 3.07 4.61
N ALA A 53 15.86 2.34 5.58
CA ALA A 53 16.96 2.84 6.40
C ALA A 53 18.30 2.66 5.67
N THR A 54 19.25 3.55 5.95
CA THR A 54 20.64 3.50 5.44
C THR A 54 21.62 3.48 6.58
N VAL A 55 22.73 2.78 6.39
CA VAL A 55 23.79 2.66 7.40
C VAL A 55 24.88 3.73 7.22
N ASN A 56 25.06 4.21 6.01
CA ASN A 56 26.02 5.24 5.64
C ASN A 56 25.66 5.85 4.26
N SER A 57 26.44 6.83 3.80
CA SER A 57 26.24 7.48 2.49
C SER A 57 26.41 6.51 1.31
N CYS A 58 27.34 5.55 1.42
CA CYS A 58 27.56 4.56 0.38
C CYS A 58 26.31 3.66 0.21
N SER A 59 25.71 3.19 1.29
CA SER A 59 24.50 2.38 1.26
C SER A 59 23.30 3.16 0.68
N LEU A 60 23.23 4.46 0.91
CA LEU A 60 22.22 5.33 0.28
C LEU A 60 22.38 5.34 -1.23
N ASP A 61 23.58 5.63 -1.72
CA ASP A 61 23.91 5.66 -3.15
C ASP A 61 23.62 4.33 -3.85
N GLU A 62 24.00 3.23 -3.21
CA GLU A 62 23.78 1.89 -3.74
C GLU A 62 22.32 1.50 -3.79
N LYS A 63 21.54 1.82 -2.77
CA LYS A 63 20.08 1.59 -2.76
C LYS A 63 19.36 2.41 -3.82
N GLN A 64 19.77 3.65 -4.04
CA GLN A 64 19.24 4.46 -5.15
C GLN A 64 19.53 3.83 -6.50
N LYS A 65 20.77 3.39 -6.75
CA LYS A 65 21.16 2.70 -7.99
C LYS A 65 20.45 1.37 -8.17
N TRP A 66 20.21 0.65 -7.07
CA TRP A 66 19.43 -0.58 -7.09
C TRP A 66 17.98 -0.30 -7.52
N LEU A 67 17.34 0.76 -6.97
CA LEU A 67 16.00 1.18 -7.36
C LEU A 67 15.96 1.69 -8.81
N ASP A 68 16.97 2.40 -9.30
CA ASP A 68 17.06 2.81 -10.70
C ASP A 68 17.13 1.61 -11.65
N ARG A 69 17.71 0.48 -11.19
CA ARG A 69 17.80 -0.76 -11.97
C ARG A 69 16.50 -1.56 -12.01
N TYR A 70 15.86 -1.73 -10.85
CA TYR A 70 14.75 -2.67 -10.68
C TYR A 70 13.37 -2.01 -10.58
N LEU A 71 13.30 -0.76 -10.22
CA LEU A 71 12.06 0.03 -10.05
C LEU A 71 12.24 1.46 -10.58
N PRO A 72 12.62 1.62 -11.86
CA PRO A 72 12.88 2.94 -12.46
C PRO A 72 11.64 3.85 -12.47
N ASN A 73 10.44 3.27 -12.44
CA ASN A 73 9.16 3.98 -12.47
C ASN A 73 8.76 4.58 -11.10
N ILE A 74 9.51 4.31 -10.04
CA ILE A 74 9.32 4.98 -8.75
C ILE A 74 10.12 6.29 -8.77
N ASP A 75 9.44 7.42 -8.75
CA ASP A 75 10.06 8.74 -8.74
C ASP A 75 10.97 8.94 -7.52
N LYS A 76 11.98 9.79 -7.67
CA LYS A 76 12.95 10.03 -6.58
C LYS A 76 12.29 10.61 -5.33
N GLU A 77 11.22 11.39 -5.50
CA GLU A 77 10.43 11.97 -4.41
C GLU A 77 9.69 10.91 -3.59
N HIS A 78 9.38 9.76 -4.19
CA HIS A 78 8.78 8.60 -3.52
C HIS A 78 9.81 7.63 -2.91
N ARG A 79 11.10 7.97 -2.96
CA ARG A 79 12.19 7.17 -2.36
C ARG A 79 12.70 7.85 -1.10
N ILE A 80 12.18 7.44 0.03
CA ILE A 80 12.48 8.03 1.34
C ILE A 80 13.54 7.20 2.04
N PHE A 81 14.66 7.83 2.35
CA PHE A 81 15.75 7.20 3.08
C PHE A 81 15.96 7.88 4.44
N THR A 82 16.17 7.05 5.46
CA THR A 82 16.35 7.51 6.84
C THR A 82 17.52 6.78 7.49
N SER A 83 17.97 7.26 8.65
CA SER A 83 18.96 6.52 9.43
C SER A 83 18.31 5.34 10.18
N LEU A 84 19.11 4.35 10.62
CA LEU A 84 18.64 3.16 11.33
C LEU A 84 17.84 3.46 12.61
N ASN A 85 18.10 4.60 13.26
CA ASN A 85 17.51 4.95 14.54
C ASN A 85 16.26 5.82 14.43
N VAL A 86 15.87 6.24 13.24
CA VAL A 86 14.67 7.04 13.01
C VAL A 86 13.51 6.12 12.69
N PRO A 87 12.39 6.16 13.45
CA PRO A 87 11.19 5.42 13.13
C PRO A 87 10.68 5.75 11.72
N LYS A 88 10.24 4.75 10.98
CA LYS A 88 9.71 4.94 9.63
C LYS A 88 8.50 5.87 9.60
N SER A 89 7.67 5.84 10.64
CA SER A 89 6.53 6.73 10.81
C SER A 89 6.88 8.21 10.93
N GLU A 90 8.09 8.54 11.38
CA GLU A 90 8.58 9.92 11.43
C GLU A 90 9.17 10.38 10.10
N ALA A 91 9.70 9.46 9.32
CA ALA A 91 10.35 9.77 8.05
C ALA A 91 9.37 10.09 6.91
N ILE A 92 8.12 9.65 7.00
CA ILE A 92 7.11 9.80 5.92
C ILE A 92 6.58 11.23 5.78
N GLY A 93 6.76 12.10 6.78
CA GLY A 93 6.47 13.52 6.68
C GLY A 93 4.99 13.92 6.86
N HIS A 94 4.08 12.98 7.13
CA HIS A 94 2.69 13.26 7.46
C HIS A 94 2.19 12.37 8.61
N ARG A 95 1.04 12.73 9.19
CA ARG A 95 0.39 11.91 10.20
C ARG A 95 -0.22 10.67 9.54
N LEU A 96 0.14 9.50 10.05
CA LEU A 96 -0.38 8.23 9.56
C LEU A 96 -1.86 8.04 9.87
N THR A 97 -2.51 7.33 8.96
CA THR A 97 -3.91 6.91 9.04
C THR A 97 -4.02 5.42 8.70
N ASP A 98 -5.20 4.86 8.80
CA ASP A 98 -5.51 3.49 8.38
C ASP A 98 -5.36 3.24 6.86
N LYS A 99 -5.10 4.30 6.08
CA LYS A 99 -4.81 4.20 4.64
C LYS A 99 -3.32 4.07 4.33
N ASP A 100 -2.48 4.37 5.29
CA ASP A 100 -1.04 4.28 5.16
C ASP A 100 -0.57 2.87 5.53
N ILE A 101 -0.28 2.05 4.53
CA ILE A 101 0.09 0.64 4.70
C ILE A 101 1.60 0.50 4.61
N LEU A 102 2.25 0.04 5.68
CA LEU A 102 3.65 -0.35 5.66
C LEU A 102 3.76 -1.85 5.43
N ILE A 103 4.44 -2.24 4.35
CA ILE A 103 4.87 -3.63 4.11
C ILE A 103 6.35 -3.72 4.48
N ASP A 104 6.65 -4.47 5.52
CA ASP A 104 8.02 -4.55 6.07
C ASP A 104 8.31 -5.97 6.60
N ASP A 105 9.56 -6.35 6.58
CA ASP A 105 10.00 -7.65 7.10
C ASP A 105 10.40 -7.61 8.59
N TYR A 106 10.50 -6.44 9.20
CA TYR A 106 10.97 -6.26 10.57
C TYR A 106 9.83 -5.86 11.53
N ASN A 107 9.52 -6.74 12.47
CA ASN A 107 8.38 -6.55 13.39
C ASN A 107 8.41 -5.23 14.16
N LYS A 108 9.61 -4.75 14.55
CA LYS A 108 9.73 -3.47 15.26
C LYS A 108 9.17 -2.33 14.41
N ASN A 109 9.53 -2.26 13.13
CA ASN A 109 9.02 -1.23 12.22
C ASN A 109 7.49 -1.30 12.10
N LEU A 110 6.95 -2.50 11.96
CA LEU A 110 5.52 -2.75 11.85
C LEU A 110 4.75 -2.30 13.10
N LEU A 111 5.25 -2.64 14.28
CA LEU A 111 4.63 -2.27 15.56
C LEU A 111 4.69 -0.75 15.80
N GLU A 112 5.81 -0.11 15.47
CA GLU A 112 5.96 1.35 15.55
C GLU A 112 5.00 2.07 14.59
N TRP A 113 4.86 1.54 13.36
CA TRP A 113 3.93 2.08 12.36
C TRP A 113 2.48 2.01 12.82
N GLN A 114 2.04 0.85 13.33
CA GLN A 114 0.68 0.68 13.89
C GLN A 114 0.45 1.62 15.07
N LYS A 115 1.43 1.75 15.96
CA LYS A 115 1.33 2.68 17.11
C LYS A 115 1.18 4.13 16.66
N ALA A 116 1.74 4.49 15.52
CA ALA A 116 1.63 5.81 14.92
C ALA A 116 0.31 6.02 14.12
N GLY A 117 -0.52 4.99 13.97
CA GLY A 117 -1.85 5.07 13.36
C GLY A 117 -1.98 4.45 11.96
N GLY A 118 -0.90 3.90 11.41
CA GLY A 118 -0.91 3.22 10.11
C GLY A 118 -1.26 1.73 10.18
N MET A 119 -1.52 1.13 9.04
CA MET A 119 -1.67 -0.33 8.88
C MET A 119 -0.33 -0.98 8.61
N SER A 120 -0.14 -2.21 9.07
CA SER A 120 1.10 -2.94 8.92
C SER A 120 0.87 -4.34 8.36
N VAL A 121 1.70 -4.71 7.41
CA VAL A 121 1.71 -6.02 6.76
C VAL A 121 3.12 -6.59 6.78
N LYS A 122 3.24 -7.82 7.26
CA LYS A 122 4.53 -8.52 7.35
C LYS A 122 4.95 -9.05 5.98
N ALA A 123 6.10 -8.60 5.49
CA ALA A 123 6.77 -9.27 4.39
C ALA A 123 7.41 -10.57 4.90
N LYS A 124 6.82 -11.71 4.55
CA LYS A 124 7.39 -13.03 4.86
C LYS A 124 8.47 -13.34 3.83
N ASN A 125 9.70 -13.44 4.30
CA ASN A 125 10.87 -13.86 3.52
C ASN A 125 11.47 -15.16 4.09
N ASN A 126 12.64 -15.55 3.60
CA ASN A 126 13.28 -16.82 3.97
C ASN A 126 13.64 -16.95 5.47
N ILE A 127 13.77 -15.84 6.20
CA ILE A 127 14.25 -15.83 7.59
C ILE A 127 13.21 -15.31 8.58
N ASN A 128 12.55 -14.20 8.25
CA ASN A 128 11.74 -13.44 9.23
C ASN A 128 10.44 -14.10 9.65
N HIS A 129 9.94 -15.06 8.90
CA HIS A 129 8.73 -15.80 9.27
C HIS A 129 8.95 -16.69 10.51
N LYS A 130 10.20 -16.96 10.89
CA LYS A 130 10.56 -17.79 12.05
C LYS A 130 10.59 -17.03 13.38
N GLY A 131 10.24 -15.75 13.39
CA GLY A 131 10.18 -14.95 14.61
C GLY A 131 11.56 -14.72 15.25
N LEU A 132 12.53 -14.26 14.47
CA LEU A 132 13.91 -13.98 14.93
C LEU A 132 14.00 -13.06 16.15
N HIS A 133 12.95 -12.34 16.49
CA HIS A 133 12.86 -11.44 17.64
C HIS A 133 11.90 -11.93 18.73
N GLY A 134 11.62 -13.25 18.78
CA GLY A 134 10.89 -13.88 19.88
C GLY A 134 9.36 -13.79 19.79
N GLU A 135 8.80 -12.95 18.94
CA GLU A 135 7.36 -12.85 18.74
C GLU A 135 6.99 -13.14 17.29
N LEU A 136 6.08 -14.11 17.08
CA LEU A 136 5.46 -14.33 15.79
C LEU A 136 4.52 -13.17 15.48
N TRP A 137 4.62 -12.64 14.27
CA TRP A 137 3.68 -11.64 13.79
C TRP A 137 2.27 -12.24 13.70
N LYS A 138 1.29 -11.54 14.27
CA LYS A 138 -0.12 -12.00 14.33
C LYS A 138 -1.05 -11.25 13.37
N GLY A 139 -0.52 -10.22 12.66
CA GLY A 139 -1.27 -9.45 11.67
C GLY A 139 -1.18 -10.05 10.27
N GLU A 140 -1.56 -9.26 9.28
CA GLU A 140 -1.50 -9.63 7.87
C GLU A 140 -0.08 -9.96 7.40
N ILE A 141 0.03 -10.94 6.50
CA ILE A 141 1.30 -11.46 5.99
C ILE A 141 1.21 -11.58 4.47
N ILE A 142 2.24 -11.08 3.79
CA ILE A 142 2.45 -11.29 2.34
C ILE A 142 3.73 -12.10 2.15
N ASP A 143 3.65 -13.21 1.42
CA ASP A 143 4.82 -14.05 1.10
C ASP A 143 5.53 -13.47 -0.14
N VAL A 144 6.62 -12.73 0.09
CA VAL A 144 7.39 -12.09 -0.99
C VAL A 144 8.26 -13.07 -1.78
N VAL A 145 8.43 -14.31 -1.28
CA VAL A 145 9.24 -15.35 -1.92
C VAL A 145 8.41 -16.16 -2.92
N ASN A 146 7.23 -16.64 -2.47
CA ASN A 146 6.43 -17.60 -3.24
C ASN A 146 4.99 -17.13 -3.49
N GLY A 147 4.57 -16.01 -2.91
CA GLY A 147 3.19 -15.52 -2.99
C GLY A 147 2.91 -14.70 -4.25
N ASP A 148 1.63 -14.55 -4.55
CA ASP A 148 1.14 -13.55 -5.50
C ASP A 148 0.99 -12.19 -4.78
N VAL A 149 2.12 -11.50 -4.66
CA VAL A 149 2.25 -10.26 -3.89
C VAL A 149 1.29 -9.18 -4.41
N TYR A 150 1.13 -9.07 -5.74
CA TYR A 150 0.20 -8.10 -6.34
C TYR A 150 -1.26 -8.38 -5.92
N SER A 151 -1.70 -9.61 -6.09
CA SER A 151 -3.07 -10.01 -5.71
C SER A 151 -3.33 -9.81 -4.22
N ASP A 152 -2.36 -10.12 -3.37
CA ASP A 152 -2.49 -9.97 -1.91
C ASP A 152 -2.56 -8.50 -1.50
N ILE A 153 -1.75 -7.61 -2.10
CA ILE A 153 -1.85 -6.16 -1.87
C ILE A 153 -3.19 -5.62 -2.38
N CYS A 154 -3.65 -6.06 -3.56
CA CYS A 154 -4.95 -5.65 -4.10
C CYS A 154 -6.12 -6.08 -3.20
N LYS A 155 -6.06 -7.26 -2.58
CA LYS A 155 -7.08 -7.70 -1.61
C LYS A 155 -7.09 -6.77 -0.39
N LEU A 156 -5.93 -6.50 0.22
CA LEU A 156 -5.80 -5.59 1.36
C LEU A 156 -6.30 -4.18 1.01
N ALA A 157 -5.97 -3.66 -0.17
CA ALA A 157 -6.46 -2.38 -0.64
C ALA A 157 -7.98 -2.39 -0.85
N ASN A 158 -8.53 -3.50 -1.38
CA ASN A 158 -9.97 -3.62 -1.64
C ASN A 158 -10.79 -3.76 -0.35
N GLU A 159 -10.28 -4.37 0.69
CA GLU A 159 -10.93 -4.44 2.01
C GLU A 159 -11.12 -3.05 2.63
N ASN A 160 -10.28 -2.09 2.26
CA ASN A 160 -10.38 -0.70 2.69
C ASN A 160 -11.23 0.18 1.74
N TYR A 161 -11.78 -0.38 0.66
CA TYR A 161 -12.61 0.35 -0.29
C TYR A 161 -14.04 -0.20 -0.33
N TYR A 162 -14.96 0.73 -0.50
CA TYR A 162 -16.36 0.46 -0.76
C TYR A 162 -16.71 0.77 -2.21
N TYR A 163 -17.44 -0.13 -2.85
CA TYR A 163 -17.84 -0.03 -4.24
C TYR A 163 -19.37 0.08 -4.33
N ALA A 164 -19.86 0.99 -5.14
CA ALA A 164 -21.29 1.09 -5.43
C ALA A 164 -21.51 1.38 -6.92
N TYR A 165 -22.56 0.78 -7.48
CA TYR A 165 -23.10 1.22 -8.75
C TYR A 165 -23.79 2.56 -8.59
N ILE A 166 -23.46 3.52 -9.42
CA ILE A 166 -23.97 4.88 -9.37
C ILE A 166 -24.54 5.31 -10.73
N SER A 167 -25.46 6.26 -10.72
CA SER A 167 -25.98 6.91 -11.91
C SER A 167 -25.10 8.10 -12.33
N GLN A 168 -25.31 8.58 -13.55
CA GLN A 168 -24.64 9.81 -14.04
C GLN A 168 -24.94 11.02 -13.13
N ASN A 169 -26.15 11.10 -12.56
CA ASN A 169 -26.51 12.17 -11.63
C ASN A 169 -25.77 12.06 -10.30
N ASP A 170 -25.43 10.84 -9.86
CA ASP A 170 -24.66 10.62 -8.64
C ASP A 170 -23.20 11.01 -8.82
N VAL A 171 -22.67 10.92 -10.05
CA VAL A 171 -21.31 11.38 -10.36
C VAL A 171 -21.16 12.89 -10.04
N GLU A 172 -22.14 13.70 -10.42
CA GLU A 172 -22.10 15.14 -10.12
C GLU A 172 -22.20 15.43 -8.60
N LYS A 173 -23.04 14.68 -7.88
CA LYS A 173 -23.11 14.79 -6.42
C LYS A 173 -21.78 14.36 -5.77
N LEU A 174 -21.17 13.30 -6.29
CA LEU A 174 -19.90 12.78 -5.81
C LEU A 174 -18.76 13.79 -6.01
N LYS A 175 -18.70 14.44 -7.16
CA LYS A 175 -17.75 15.53 -7.43
C LYS A 175 -17.88 16.67 -6.42
N ASN A 176 -19.09 17.01 -6.03
CA ASN A 176 -19.38 18.10 -5.10
C ASN A 176 -19.24 17.69 -3.62
N SER A 177 -19.04 16.42 -3.33
CA SER A 177 -18.96 15.91 -1.94
C SER A 177 -17.63 16.19 -1.24
N GLY A 178 -16.59 16.55 -1.99
CA GLY A 178 -15.24 16.82 -1.46
C GLY A 178 -14.47 15.58 -1.02
N ILE A 179 -14.96 14.36 -1.30
CA ILE A 179 -14.25 13.11 -0.99
C ILE A 179 -13.44 12.61 -2.18
N CYS A 180 -12.39 11.85 -1.91
CA CYS A 180 -11.63 11.14 -2.95
C CYS A 180 -12.44 9.94 -3.46
N TYR A 181 -12.50 9.77 -4.77
CA TYR A 181 -13.20 8.67 -5.42
C TYR A 181 -12.53 8.29 -6.75
N HIS A 182 -12.78 7.05 -7.16
CA HIS A 182 -12.47 6.55 -8.50
C HIS A 182 -13.75 6.12 -9.21
N LEU A 183 -13.82 6.35 -10.52
CA LEU A 183 -14.91 5.86 -11.37
C LEU A 183 -14.37 4.84 -12.35
N GLN A 184 -15.07 3.72 -12.47
CA GLN A 184 -14.79 2.65 -13.42
C GLN A 184 -16.06 2.29 -14.18
N MET A 185 -15.92 2.01 -15.49
CA MET A 185 -17.02 1.49 -16.28
C MET A 185 -17.06 -0.04 -16.19
N SER A 186 -18.25 -0.59 -16.00
CA SER A 186 -18.52 -2.04 -16.06
C SER A 186 -19.72 -2.26 -16.99
N GLY A 187 -19.45 -2.47 -18.27
CA GLY A 187 -20.46 -2.40 -19.32
C GLY A 187 -21.02 -0.97 -19.42
N ASP A 188 -22.35 -0.86 -19.31
CA ASP A 188 -23.11 0.40 -19.30
C ASP A 188 -23.29 1.01 -17.91
N ARG A 189 -22.70 0.43 -16.88
CA ARG A 189 -22.82 0.86 -15.48
C ARG A 189 -21.57 1.58 -15.01
N ILE A 190 -21.74 2.59 -14.17
CA ILE A 190 -20.65 3.32 -13.51
C ILE A 190 -20.49 2.71 -12.12
N ILE A 191 -19.27 2.33 -11.77
CA ILE A 191 -18.88 1.90 -10.42
C ILE A 191 -18.10 3.05 -9.78
N ALA A 192 -18.53 3.54 -8.63
CA ALA A 192 -17.72 4.40 -7.77
C ALA A 192 -16.99 3.55 -6.74
N LYS A 193 -15.69 3.78 -6.63
CA LYS A 193 -14.80 3.25 -5.60
C LYS A 193 -14.44 4.39 -4.66
N VAL A 194 -14.70 4.25 -3.37
CA VAL A 194 -14.33 5.20 -2.32
C VAL A 194 -13.65 4.46 -1.17
N SER A 195 -12.86 5.16 -0.36
CA SER A 195 -12.42 4.57 0.91
C SER A 195 -13.61 4.15 1.76
N ILE A 196 -13.47 3.06 2.50
CA ILE A 196 -14.52 2.56 3.41
C ILE A 196 -14.99 3.65 4.41
N ALA A 197 -14.12 4.57 4.79
CA ALA A 197 -14.43 5.71 5.63
C ALA A 197 -15.50 6.64 5.02
N TYR A 198 -15.61 6.67 3.69
CA TYR A 198 -16.57 7.49 2.95
C TYR A 198 -17.82 6.70 2.53
N LYS A 199 -17.92 5.42 2.93
CA LYS A 199 -19.10 4.59 2.67
C LYS A 199 -20.41 5.27 3.02
N PRO A 200 -20.59 5.89 4.22
CA PRO A 200 -21.84 6.56 4.57
C PRO A 200 -22.19 7.70 3.61
N ILE A 201 -21.20 8.44 3.11
CA ILE A 201 -21.41 9.54 2.16
C ILE A 201 -21.88 8.99 0.82
N LEU A 202 -21.21 7.94 0.30
CA LEU A 202 -21.59 7.32 -0.96
C LEU A 202 -22.99 6.67 -0.87
N ASP A 203 -23.30 5.99 0.23
CA ASP A 203 -24.63 5.41 0.47
C ASP A 203 -25.72 6.49 0.47
N ASN A 204 -25.46 7.65 1.08
CA ASN A 204 -26.40 8.78 1.06
C ASN A 204 -26.61 9.34 -0.35
N ILE A 205 -25.55 9.45 -1.14
CA ILE A 205 -25.64 9.90 -2.55
C ILE A 205 -26.51 8.93 -3.36
N VAL A 206 -26.26 7.63 -3.26
CA VAL A 206 -27.00 6.59 -3.98
C VAL A 206 -28.45 6.47 -3.53
N ASN A 207 -28.72 6.52 -2.21
CA ASN A 207 -30.07 6.34 -1.65
C ASN A 207 -30.95 7.57 -1.84
N SER A 208 -30.39 8.78 -1.93
CA SER A 208 -31.16 9.99 -2.19
C SER A 208 -31.94 9.96 -3.52
N ASN A 209 -31.52 9.13 -4.47
CA ASN A 209 -32.22 8.92 -5.74
C ASN A 209 -33.27 7.80 -5.67
N ARG A 210 -33.23 6.92 -4.68
CA ARG A 210 -34.26 5.85 -4.50
C ARG A 210 -35.50 6.33 -3.80
N SER A 211 -35.39 7.30 -2.90
CA SER A 211 -36.50 7.89 -2.20
C SER A 211 -37.44 8.76 -3.08
N ILE A 212 -36.95 9.29 -4.18
CA ILE A 212 -37.75 10.08 -5.13
C ILE A 212 -38.69 9.22 -6.00
N LYS A 213 -38.45 7.91 -6.11
CA LYS A 213 -39.28 6.99 -6.91
C LYS A 213 -40.47 6.38 -6.18
N CYS A 214 -40.61 6.62 -4.88
CA CYS A 214 -41.75 6.05 -4.09
C CYS A 214 -42.95 6.97 -3.94
N ASP A 215 -42.89 8.24 -4.39
CA ASP A 215 -43.98 9.22 -4.16
C ASP A 215 -44.83 9.57 -5.40
N THR A 216 -44.75 8.82 -6.49
CA THR A 216 -45.67 9.01 -7.63
C THR A 216 -46.54 7.78 -7.85
N GLY A 217 -47.48 7.58 -6.96
CA GLY A 217 -48.45 6.48 -7.06
C GLY A 217 -49.69 6.74 -6.19
N SER A 218 -50.18 7.97 -6.14
CA SER A 218 -51.51 8.22 -5.62
C SER A 218 -52.55 8.06 -6.74
N THR A 219 -53.32 7.04 -6.61
CA THR A 219 -54.56 6.75 -7.30
C THR A 219 -55.56 7.90 -7.20
N PRO A 220 -56.27 8.22 -8.25
CA PRO A 220 -57.59 8.82 -8.09
C PRO A 220 -58.68 7.74 -8.12
N LYS A 221 -59.55 7.92 -7.21
CA LYS A 221 -60.84 7.27 -7.07
C LYS A 221 -61.73 7.42 -8.31
N MET A 222 -62.45 6.44 -8.63
CA MET A 222 -63.92 6.29 -8.45
C MET A 222 -64.34 4.90 -8.85
#